data_e23e23f2562da0131ac6a695551d86ae
#
_entry.id   e23e23f2562da0131ac6a695551d86ae
#
_cell.length_a   1.000
_cell.length_b   1.000
_cell.length_c   1.000
_cell.angle_alpha   90.00
_cell.angle_beta   90.00
_cell.angle_gamma   90.00
#
_symmetry.space_group_name_H-M   'P 1'
#
loop_
_entity.id
_entity.type
_entity.pdbx_description
1 polymer ?
#
loop_
_entity_poly.entity_id
_entity_poly.type
_entity_poly.pdbx_seq_one_letter_code
_entity_poly.pdbx_strand_id
1 'polypeptide(L)'
;MFTLTKDILIKEVEIYTLKIPLNKPIKMAGIVVDSAENLFVKIISQNDTYGWGEASSAPTMTGEFSHGMFSAALFLKNFLINKNLTSLNDLDILKKSPLYENKGTKSAFEIALLDLIAKENNIPLFQLFASQSKRHSIPIIKMVAGKTISEELDDFKKALDEGFTKFKIKVGSNDAKTDLNRCASISKIGHDKCFFSADANEGFSHEDAAEFAKNAKDVGISFFEQPIKASEKNKITEITAFSSVPTCSDEGVHSINDVIEIGDKSITSGLSLKTIKLGGAYEAY
;
A
#
# COMPACT_ATOMS: atom_id res chain seq x y z
N MET A 1 -12.11 -17.96 10.66
CA MET A 1 -10.78 -18.14 10.03
C MET A 1 -10.83 -19.46 9.26
N PHE A 2 -10.27 -19.52 8.06
CA PHE A 2 -10.27 -20.72 7.23
C PHE A 2 -9.48 -21.85 7.90
N THR A 3 -9.98 -23.10 7.79
CA THR A 3 -9.29 -24.29 8.29
C THR A 3 -8.73 -25.05 7.10
N LEU A 4 -7.42 -25.35 7.12
CA LEU A 4 -6.78 -26.15 6.08
C LEU A 4 -7.40 -27.55 6.04
N THR A 5 -7.64 -28.07 4.83
CA THR A 5 -8.19 -29.43 4.64
C THR A 5 -7.12 -30.52 4.74
N LYS A 6 -5.83 -30.13 4.60
CA LYS A 6 -4.67 -31.01 4.68
C LYS A 6 -3.41 -30.22 5.04
N ASP A 7 -2.43 -30.90 5.58
CA ASP A 7 -1.10 -30.35 5.85
C ASP A 7 -0.35 -30.09 4.54
N ILE A 8 0.44 -29.01 4.53
CA ILE A 8 1.22 -28.58 3.37
C ILE A 8 2.70 -28.52 3.76
N LEU A 9 3.50 -29.48 3.30
CA LEU A 9 4.94 -29.49 3.48
C LEU A 9 5.59 -28.62 2.39
N ILE A 10 6.43 -27.68 2.79
CA ILE A 10 7.21 -26.83 1.87
C ILE A 10 8.40 -27.64 1.37
N LYS A 11 8.39 -28.00 0.08
CA LYS A 11 9.43 -28.79 -0.60
C LYS A 11 10.58 -27.91 -1.09
N GLU A 12 10.24 -26.79 -1.73
CA GLU A 12 11.20 -25.94 -2.40
C GLU A 12 10.77 -24.47 -2.37
N VAL A 13 11.73 -23.56 -2.43
CA VAL A 13 11.53 -22.13 -2.58
C VAL A 13 12.48 -21.61 -3.66
N GLU A 14 11.93 -20.97 -4.67
CA GLU A 14 12.67 -20.29 -5.74
C GLU A 14 12.57 -18.77 -5.54
N ILE A 15 13.67 -18.05 -5.82
CA ILE A 15 13.77 -16.61 -5.59
C ILE A 15 14.29 -15.94 -6.84
N TYR A 16 13.60 -14.86 -7.26
CA TYR A 16 13.94 -14.09 -8.45
C TYR A 16 13.90 -12.60 -8.13
N THR A 17 14.75 -11.84 -8.81
CA THR A 17 14.64 -10.38 -8.86
C THR A 17 14.45 -9.95 -10.30
N LEU A 18 13.53 -9.03 -10.54
CA LEU A 18 13.28 -8.45 -11.85
C LEU A 18 13.38 -6.95 -11.78
N LYS A 19 14.05 -6.36 -12.77
CA LYS A 19 14.05 -4.93 -13.01
C LYS A 19 13.20 -4.64 -14.23
N ILE A 20 12.05 -4.00 -14.02
CA ILE A 20 11.04 -3.72 -15.06
C ILE A 20 11.08 -2.23 -15.35
N PRO A 21 11.45 -1.79 -16.55
CA PRO A 21 11.47 -0.38 -16.91
C PRO A 21 10.05 0.19 -16.90
N LEU A 22 9.89 1.40 -16.35
CA LEU A 22 8.62 2.12 -16.38
C LEU A 22 8.44 2.81 -17.73
N ASN A 23 7.22 2.83 -18.24
CA ASN A 23 6.89 3.57 -19.50
C ASN A 23 7.22 5.07 -19.39
N LYS A 24 7.09 5.63 -18.19
CA LYS A 24 7.50 7.00 -17.86
C LYS A 24 8.12 7.00 -16.46
N PRO A 25 9.27 7.68 -16.26
CA PRO A 25 9.83 7.84 -14.93
C PRO A 25 8.86 8.57 -13.99
N ILE A 26 8.83 8.14 -12.73
CA ILE A 26 8.00 8.73 -11.68
C ILE A 26 8.90 9.47 -10.69
N LYS A 27 8.58 10.70 -10.37
CA LYS A 27 9.22 11.43 -9.26
C LYS A 27 8.44 11.18 -7.98
N MET A 28 9.08 10.59 -6.99
CA MET A 28 8.46 10.22 -5.73
C MET A 28 9.46 10.36 -4.57
N ALA A 29 9.04 10.97 -3.47
CA ALA A 29 9.88 11.16 -2.27
C ALA A 29 11.28 11.74 -2.58
N GLY A 30 11.36 12.71 -3.51
CA GLY A 30 12.61 13.38 -3.87
C GLY A 30 13.54 12.60 -4.81
N ILE A 31 13.18 11.38 -5.21
CA ILE A 31 13.94 10.56 -6.16
C ILE A 31 13.19 10.36 -7.46
N VAL A 32 13.93 10.05 -8.53
CA VAL A 32 13.36 9.64 -9.83
C VAL A 32 13.44 8.11 -9.93
N VAL A 33 12.30 7.48 -10.08
CA VAL A 33 12.17 6.03 -10.28
C VAL A 33 11.89 5.78 -11.75
N ASP A 34 12.82 5.14 -12.46
CA ASP A 34 12.74 4.78 -13.87
C ASP A 34 12.39 3.31 -14.13
N SER A 35 12.50 2.50 -13.09
CA SER A 35 12.25 1.06 -13.14
C SER A 35 11.69 0.55 -11.82
N ALA A 36 10.84 -0.46 -11.88
CA ALA A 36 10.40 -1.23 -10.71
C ALA A 36 11.38 -2.39 -10.50
N GLU A 37 12.02 -2.44 -9.34
CA GLU A 37 12.89 -3.55 -8.93
C GLU A 37 12.14 -4.41 -7.92
N ASN A 38 11.73 -5.61 -8.32
CA ASN A 38 10.83 -6.44 -7.56
C ASN A 38 11.49 -7.77 -7.19
N LEU A 39 11.23 -8.22 -5.96
CA LEU A 39 11.50 -9.58 -5.49
C LEU A 39 10.30 -10.45 -5.80
N PHE A 40 10.52 -11.60 -6.44
CA PHE A 40 9.53 -12.65 -6.64
C PHE A 40 9.94 -13.90 -5.87
N VAL A 41 8.98 -14.49 -5.20
CA VAL A 41 9.14 -15.73 -4.42
C VAL A 41 8.14 -16.74 -4.95
N LYS A 42 8.62 -17.96 -5.28
CA LYS A 42 7.80 -19.11 -5.60
C LYS A 42 8.02 -20.19 -4.56
N ILE A 43 6.97 -20.62 -3.89
CA ILE A 43 7.01 -21.67 -2.88
C ILE A 43 6.28 -22.90 -3.43
N ILE A 44 6.94 -24.05 -3.38
CA ILE A 44 6.46 -25.30 -3.95
C ILE A 44 6.23 -26.31 -2.82
N SER A 45 5.04 -26.93 -2.80
CA SER A 45 4.68 -27.96 -1.84
C SER A 45 5.16 -29.35 -2.26
N GLN A 46 5.00 -30.32 -1.36
CA GLN A 46 5.26 -31.74 -1.64
C GLN A 46 4.37 -32.31 -2.77
N ASN A 47 3.27 -31.68 -3.09
CA ASN A 47 2.35 -32.05 -4.16
C ASN A 47 2.64 -31.37 -5.50
N ASP A 48 3.79 -30.70 -5.61
CA ASP A 48 4.19 -29.87 -6.76
C ASP A 48 3.25 -28.69 -7.07
N THR A 49 2.30 -28.40 -6.18
CA THR A 49 1.53 -27.13 -6.20
C THR A 49 2.45 -25.98 -5.83
N TYR A 50 2.26 -24.81 -6.44
CA TYR A 50 3.10 -23.66 -6.12
C TYR A 50 2.29 -22.38 -5.94
N GLY A 51 2.78 -21.52 -5.06
CA GLY A 51 2.30 -20.16 -4.84
C GLY A 51 3.36 -19.12 -5.22
N TRP A 52 2.90 -17.98 -5.74
CA TRP A 52 3.72 -16.83 -6.08
C TRP A 52 3.46 -15.66 -5.14
N GLY A 53 4.51 -14.95 -4.79
CA GLY A 53 4.45 -13.67 -4.10
C GLY A 53 5.45 -12.68 -4.65
N GLU A 54 5.12 -11.40 -4.54
CA GLU A 54 5.91 -10.29 -5.07
C GLU A 54 5.98 -9.16 -4.05
N ALA A 55 7.12 -8.48 -4.02
CA ALA A 55 7.28 -7.20 -3.31
C ALA A 55 8.24 -6.29 -4.07
N SER A 56 7.88 -5.02 -4.19
CA SER A 56 8.76 -3.99 -4.75
C SER A 56 9.80 -3.54 -3.75
N SER A 57 11.02 -3.30 -4.24
CA SER A 57 12.01 -2.51 -3.53
C SER A 57 11.46 -1.09 -3.32
N ALA A 58 11.48 -0.63 -2.08
CA ALA A 58 10.94 0.67 -1.70
C ALA A 58 11.81 1.34 -0.62
N PRO A 59 13.05 1.75 -0.95
CA PRO A 59 14.01 2.24 0.04
C PRO A 59 13.55 3.47 0.81
N THR A 60 12.72 4.32 0.21
CA THR A 60 12.14 5.50 0.88
C THR A 60 10.94 5.19 1.78
N MET A 61 10.41 3.96 1.69
CA MET A 61 9.21 3.55 2.44
C MET A 61 9.51 2.46 3.46
N THR A 62 10.26 1.41 3.07
CA THR A 62 10.60 0.28 3.92
C THR A 62 12.09 0.20 4.27
N GLY A 63 12.92 1.01 3.63
CA GLY A 63 14.38 0.95 3.75
C GLY A 63 15.01 -0.22 2.97
N GLU A 64 14.22 -1.03 2.26
CA GLU A 64 14.72 -2.21 1.57
C GLU A 64 15.09 -1.92 0.11
N PHE A 65 16.33 -2.27 -0.25
CA PHE A 65 16.85 -2.28 -1.63
C PHE A 65 16.74 -3.68 -2.22
N SER A 66 16.61 -3.80 -3.54
CA SER A 66 16.41 -5.10 -4.21
C SER A 66 17.48 -6.15 -3.88
N HIS A 67 18.75 -5.77 -3.83
CA HIS A 67 19.83 -6.67 -3.44
C HIS A 67 19.75 -7.11 -1.98
N GLY A 68 19.34 -6.21 -1.06
CA GLY A 68 19.08 -6.54 0.34
C GLY A 68 17.92 -7.51 0.48
N MET A 69 16.82 -7.27 -0.24
CA MET A 69 15.66 -8.15 -0.29
C MET A 69 16.03 -9.55 -0.81
N PHE A 70 16.85 -9.64 -1.86
CA PHE A 70 17.33 -10.93 -2.37
C PHE A 70 18.13 -11.69 -1.33
N SER A 71 19.07 -11.04 -0.62
CA SER A 71 19.86 -11.66 0.44
C SER A 71 18.99 -12.11 1.61
N ALA A 72 18.03 -11.28 2.03
CA ALA A 72 17.07 -11.61 3.06
C ALA A 72 16.18 -12.80 2.65
N ALA A 73 15.78 -12.85 1.37
CA ALA A 73 14.99 -13.94 0.81
C ALA A 73 15.77 -15.28 0.82
N LEU A 74 17.06 -15.28 0.48
CA LEU A 74 17.90 -16.49 0.59
C LEU A 74 17.96 -17.01 2.03
N PHE A 75 18.01 -16.11 3.02
CA PHE A 75 17.96 -16.48 4.43
C PHE A 75 16.61 -17.12 4.80
N LEU A 76 15.48 -16.50 4.43
CA LEU A 76 14.15 -17.03 4.70
C LEU A 76 13.85 -18.33 3.95
N LYS A 77 14.36 -18.51 2.73
CA LYS A 77 14.28 -19.77 1.98
C LYS A 77 14.75 -20.95 2.84
N ASN A 78 15.96 -20.85 3.41
CA ASN A 78 16.56 -21.91 4.21
C ASN A 78 15.77 -22.17 5.50
N PHE A 79 15.10 -21.16 6.02
CA PHE A 79 14.28 -21.27 7.22
C PHE A 79 12.93 -21.96 6.95
N LEU A 80 12.38 -21.83 5.72
CA LEU A 80 11.06 -22.35 5.37
C LEU A 80 11.06 -23.76 4.78
N ILE A 81 12.12 -24.19 4.10
CA ILE A 81 12.19 -25.54 3.52
C ILE A 81 11.99 -26.60 4.62
N ASN A 82 11.22 -27.64 4.31
CA ASN A 82 10.79 -28.72 5.21
C ASN A 82 9.88 -28.28 6.38
N LYS A 83 9.34 -27.05 6.33
CA LYS A 83 8.29 -26.67 7.28
C LYS A 83 6.94 -27.20 6.81
N ASN A 84 6.12 -27.61 7.79
CA ASN A 84 4.75 -28.08 7.58
C ASN A 84 3.77 -26.99 8.02
N LEU A 85 2.82 -26.65 7.15
CA LEU A 85 1.74 -25.72 7.44
C LEU A 85 0.48 -26.55 7.75
N THR A 86 -0.08 -26.37 8.92
CA THR A 86 -1.29 -27.07 9.41
C THR A 86 -2.47 -26.12 9.57
N SER A 87 -2.19 -24.83 9.64
CA SER A 87 -3.17 -23.75 9.81
C SER A 87 -2.67 -22.43 9.24
N LEU A 88 -3.56 -21.44 9.09
CA LEU A 88 -3.16 -20.07 8.74
C LEU A 88 -2.27 -19.42 9.82
N ASN A 89 -2.38 -19.84 11.08
CA ASN A 89 -1.52 -19.33 12.14
C ASN A 89 -0.04 -19.69 11.92
N ASP A 90 0.26 -20.68 11.09
CA ASP A 90 1.64 -21.05 10.76
C ASP A 90 2.33 -20.01 9.88
N LEU A 91 1.60 -19.03 9.30
CA LEU A 91 2.17 -17.84 8.67
C LEU A 91 2.98 -16.99 9.66
N ASP A 92 2.71 -17.08 10.96
CA ASP A 92 3.53 -16.49 12.01
C ASP A 92 4.99 -16.96 11.99
N ILE A 93 5.31 -18.02 11.25
CA ILE A 93 6.70 -18.47 11.03
C ILE A 93 7.57 -17.34 10.47
N LEU A 94 7.01 -16.46 9.65
CA LEU A 94 7.73 -15.32 9.09
C LEU A 94 8.05 -14.27 10.16
N LYS A 95 7.13 -14.01 11.10
CA LYS A 95 7.36 -13.14 12.26
C LYS A 95 8.38 -13.75 13.22
N LYS A 96 8.27 -15.06 13.48
CA LYS A 96 9.13 -15.82 14.39
C LYS A 96 10.50 -16.14 13.78
N SER A 97 10.70 -15.83 12.48
CA SER A 97 12.02 -15.99 11.86
C SER A 97 13.03 -15.06 12.55
N PRO A 98 14.30 -15.46 12.65
CA PRO A 98 15.34 -14.61 13.24
C PRO A 98 15.71 -13.40 12.36
N LEU A 99 15.12 -13.26 11.19
CA LEU A 99 15.27 -12.08 10.33
C LEU A 99 14.51 -10.89 10.95
N TYR A 100 15.25 -9.89 11.43
CA TYR A 100 14.66 -8.67 11.98
C TYR A 100 14.15 -7.78 10.85
N GLU A 101 12.98 -7.14 11.05
CA GLU A 101 12.31 -6.28 10.07
C GLU A 101 12.17 -6.95 8.69
N ASN A 102 12.68 -6.35 7.61
CA ASN A 102 12.60 -6.84 6.23
C ASN A 102 11.15 -7.17 5.81
N LYS A 103 10.24 -6.24 6.09
CA LYS A 103 8.78 -6.45 5.91
C LYS A 103 8.39 -6.62 4.45
N GLY A 104 9.02 -5.88 3.53
CA GLY A 104 8.80 -6.07 2.10
C GLY A 104 9.20 -7.48 1.66
N THR A 105 10.37 -7.96 2.09
CA THR A 105 10.79 -9.34 1.81
C THR A 105 9.81 -10.36 2.40
N LYS A 106 9.44 -10.20 3.68
CA LYS A 106 8.45 -11.08 4.35
C LYS A 106 7.10 -11.06 3.66
N SER A 107 6.67 -9.90 3.16
CA SER A 107 5.42 -9.76 2.39
C SER A 107 5.40 -10.63 1.14
N ALA A 108 6.52 -10.67 0.37
CA ALA A 108 6.61 -11.56 -0.79
C ALA A 108 6.45 -13.03 -0.39
N PHE A 109 7.08 -13.46 0.71
CA PHE A 109 6.93 -14.84 1.20
C PHE A 109 5.52 -15.14 1.70
N GLU A 110 4.90 -14.22 2.45
CA GLU A 110 3.55 -14.41 2.95
C GLU A 110 2.53 -14.53 1.83
N ILE A 111 2.61 -13.65 0.83
CA ILE A 111 1.73 -13.70 -0.35
C ILE A 111 1.91 -15.03 -1.09
N ALA A 112 3.17 -15.51 -1.25
CA ALA A 112 3.43 -16.81 -1.86
C ALA A 112 2.84 -17.98 -1.04
N LEU A 113 2.92 -17.93 0.29
CA LEU A 113 2.31 -18.93 1.17
C LEU A 113 0.78 -18.89 1.09
N LEU A 114 0.16 -17.72 1.09
CA LEU A 114 -1.29 -17.56 0.95
C LEU A 114 -1.78 -18.10 -0.41
N ASP A 115 -1.07 -17.79 -1.50
CA ASP A 115 -1.40 -18.29 -2.84
C ASP A 115 -1.26 -19.81 -2.91
N LEU A 116 -0.20 -20.38 -2.31
CA LEU A 116 -0.01 -21.83 -2.19
C LEU A 116 -1.13 -22.49 -1.40
N ILE A 117 -1.47 -21.95 -0.22
CA ILE A 117 -2.53 -22.50 0.63
C ILE A 117 -3.88 -22.46 -0.10
N ALA A 118 -4.21 -21.38 -0.77
CA ALA A 118 -5.46 -21.25 -1.53
C ALA A 118 -5.55 -22.29 -2.65
N LYS A 119 -4.45 -22.47 -3.42
CA LYS A 119 -4.36 -23.46 -4.51
C LYS A 119 -4.44 -24.90 -3.99
N GLU A 120 -3.72 -25.24 -2.92
CA GLU A 120 -3.77 -26.59 -2.31
C GLU A 120 -5.17 -26.94 -1.80
N ASN A 121 -5.96 -25.95 -1.40
CA ASN A 121 -7.34 -26.15 -0.95
C ASN A 121 -8.38 -25.91 -2.05
N ASN A 122 -7.95 -25.59 -3.29
CA ASN A 122 -8.80 -25.33 -4.45
C ASN A 122 -9.87 -24.25 -4.19
N ILE A 123 -9.47 -23.14 -3.56
CA ILE A 123 -10.32 -21.99 -3.26
C ILE A 123 -9.68 -20.68 -3.76
N PRO A 124 -10.48 -19.66 -4.05
CA PRO A 124 -9.96 -18.30 -4.27
C PRO A 124 -9.27 -17.77 -3.01
N LEU A 125 -8.17 -17.04 -3.15
CA LEU A 125 -7.37 -16.55 -2.02
C LEU A 125 -8.20 -15.78 -0.99
N PHE A 126 -9.17 -14.96 -1.41
CA PHE A 126 -10.01 -14.19 -0.48
C PHE A 126 -10.78 -15.06 0.53
N GLN A 127 -11.06 -16.33 0.19
CA GLN A 127 -11.76 -17.25 1.08
C GLN A 127 -10.92 -17.70 2.28
N LEU A 128 -9.61 -17.45 2.26
CA LEU A 128 -8.78 -17.63 3.46
C LEU A 128 -9.17 -16.65 4.57
N PHE A 129 -9.69 -15.46 4.21
CA PHE A 129 -10.05 -14.38 5.12
C PHE A 129 -11.56 -14.28 5.37
N ALA A 130 -12.37 -14.58 4.37
CA ALA A 130 -13.83 -14.46 4.44
C ALA A 130 -14.54 -15.57 3.65
N SER A 131 -15.52 -16.21 4.26
CA SER A 131 -16.29 -17.30 3.63
C SER A 131 -17.04 -16.87 2.36
N GLN A 132 -17.41 -15.60 2.25
CA GLN A 132 -18.08 -15.04 1.09
C GLN A 132 -17.56 -13.63 0.78
N SER A 133 -17.40 -13.32 -0.50
CA SER A 133 -17.18 -11.94 -0.93
C SER A 133 -18.51 -11.21 -1.05
N LYS A 134 -18.62 -10.07 -0.38
CA LYS A 134 -19.78 -9.16 -0.55
C LYS A 134 -19.65 -8.26 -1.79
N ARG A 135 -18.50 -8.28 -2.47
CA ARG A 135 -18.21 -7.43 -3.63
C ARG A 135 -17.61 -8.27 -4.74
N HIS A 136 -18.12 -8.09 -5.95
CA HIS A 136 -17.60 -8.73 -7.16
C HIS A 136 -16.52 -7.88 -7.85
N SER A 137 -16.45 -6.60 -7.52
CA SER A 137 -15.45 -5.66 -8.06
C SER A 137 -15.08 -4.62 -7.02
N ILE A 138 -13.84 -4.15 -7.10
CA ILE A 138 -13.30 -3.06 -6.27
C ILE A 138 -12.80 -1.97 -7.22
N PRO A 139 -13.25 -0.72 -7.08
CA PRO A 139 -12.75 0.37 -7.91
C PRO A 139 -11.29 0.67 -7.59
N ILE A 140 -10.50 0.89 -8.64
CA ILE A 140 -9.10 1.28 -8.54
C ILE A 140 -9.02 2.81 -8.50
N ILE A 141 -8.16 3.35 -7.63
CA ILE A 141 -7.85 4.77 -7.58
C ILE A 141 -6.77 5.07 -8.63
N LYS A 142 -7.08 5.96 -9.57
CA LYS A 142 -6.14 6.47 -10.57
C LYS A 142 -5.45 7.72 -10.04
N MET A 143 -4.12 7.73 -10.05
CA MET A 143 -3.35 8.93 -9.73
C MET A 143 -3.41 9.90 -10.91
N VAL A 144 -3.74 11.15 -10.65
CA VAL A 144 -3.64 12.25 -11.62
C VAL A 144 -2.20 12.78 -11.59
N ALA A 145 -1.57 12.85 -12.74
CA ALA A 145 -0.17 13.23 -12.87
C ALA A 145 0.06 14.23 -14.01
N GLY A 146 0.90 15.22 -13.74
CA GLY A 146 1.34 16.25 -14.70
C GLY A 146 2.41 17.13 -14.08
N LYS A 147 3.15 17.85 -14.91
CA LYS A 147 4.10 18.88 -14.46
C LYS A 147 3.44 20.25 -14.38
N THR A 148 2.34 20.42 -15.09
CA THR A 148 1.53 21.64 -15.14
C THR A 148 0.08 21.28 -14.92
N ILE A 149 -0.73 22.25 -14.51
CA ILE A 149 -2.18 22.05 -14.35
C ILE A 149 -2.84 21.61 -15.67
N SER A 150 -2.38 22.07 -16.81
CA SER A 150 -2.90 21.65 -18.12
C SER A 150 -2.66 20.15 -18.36
N GLU A 151 -1.43 19.67 -18.09
CA GLU A 151 -1.09 18.25 -18.21
C GLU A 151 -1.90 17.38 -17.24
N GLU A 152 -2.13 17.84 -16.01
CA GLU A 152 -2.97 17.13 -15.04
C GLU A 152 -4.43 17.04 -15.48
N LEU A 153 -4.96 18.14 -16.04
CA LEU A 153 -6.33 18.15 -16.56
C LEU A 153 -6.49 17.23 -17.79
N ASP A 154 -5.48 17.15 -18.64
CA ASP A 154 -5.50 16.27 -19.80
C ASP A 154 -5.36 14.80 -19.39
N ASP A 155 -4.46 14.49 -18.44
CA ASP A 155 -4.33 13.14 -17.85
C ASP A 155 -5.63 12.69 -17.16
N PHE A 156 -6.25 13.58 -16.40
CA PHE A 156 -7.53 13.34 -15.74
C PHE A 156 -8.65 13.06 -16.75
N LYS A 157 -8.80 13.90 -17.80
CA LYS A 157 -9.83 13.70 -18.83
C LYS A 157 -9.65 12.37 -19.54
N LYS A 158 -8.41 12.04 -19.93
CA LYS A 158 -8.10 10.76 -20.55
C LYS A 158 -8.48 9.59 -19.64
N ALA A 159 -8.13 9.66 -18.37
CA ALA A 159 -8.49 8.60 -17.41
C ALA A 159 -10.01 8.50 -17.18
N LEU A 160 -10.72 9.63 -17.22
CA LEU A 160 -12.19 9.66 -17.14
C LEU A 160 -12.82 8.97 -18.37
N ASP A 161 -12.30 9.22 -19.58
CA ASP A 161 -12.74 8.57 -20.82
C ASP A 161 -12.42 7.06 -20.82
N GLU A 162 -11.36 6.63 -20.12
CA GLU A 162 -11.02 5.22 -19.87
C GLU A 162 -11.95 4.56 -18.83
N GLY A 163 -12.86 5.32 -18.20
CA GLY A 163 -13.87 4.82 -17.25
C GLY A 163 -13.47 4.85 -15.78
N PHE A 164 -12.34 5.47 -15.42
CA PHE A 164 -12.00 5.68 -14.02
C PHE A 164 -12.94 6.68 -13.35
N THR A 165 -13.32 6.39 -12.10
CA THR A 165 -14.20 7.26 -11.31
C THR A 165 -13.62 7.60 -9.93
N LYS A 166 -12.45 7.06 -9.59
CA LYS A 166 -11.76 7.31 -8.32
C LYS A 166 -10.37 7.84 -8.62
N PHE A 167 -10.04 9.00 -8.06
CA PHE A 167 -8.81 9.71 -8.38
C PHE A 167 -8.06 10.12 -7.12
N LYS A 168 -6.73 10.10 -7.22
CA LYS A 168 -5.82 10.64 -6.21
C LYS A 168 -5.03 11.80 -6.81
N ILE A 169 -5.11 12.98 -6.20
CA ILE A 169 -4.38 14.19 -6.59
C ILE A 169 -3.20 14.35 -5.63
N LYS A 170 -2.00 14.47 -6.16
CA LYS A 170 -0.81 14.75 -5.36
C LYS A 170 -0.77 16.24 -5.03
N VAL A 171 -0.59 16.56 -3.75
CA VAL A 171 -0.52 17.91 -3.20
C VAL A 171 0.74 18.04 -2.30
N GLY A 172 0.97 19.19 -1.70
CA GLY A 172 2.08 19.38 -0.77
C GLY A 172 3.42 19.77 -1.42
N SER A 173 3.46 19.87 -2.75
CA SER A 173 4.63 20.43 -3.46
C SER A 173 4.55 21.95 -3.69
N ASN A 174 3.38 22.53 -3.44
CA ASN A 174 3.09 23.96 -3.50
C ASN A 174 2.48 24.41 -2.17
N ASP A 175 2.19 25.71 -2.04
CA ASP A 175 1.38 26.21 -0.95
C ASP A 175 -0.07 25.71 -1.03
N ALA A 176 -0.78 25.76 0.11
CA ALA A 176 -2.16 25.25 0.22
C ALA A 176 -3.10 25.88 -0.80
N LYS A 177 -3.03 27.20 -1.02
CA LYS A 177 -3.90 27.93 -1.93
C LYS A 177 -3.75 27.46 -3.37
N THR A 178 -2.50 27.27 -3.81
CA THR A 178 -2.20 26.74 -5.16
C THR A 178 -2.76 25.33 -5.34
N ASP A 179 -2.56 24.45 -4.36
CA ASP A 179 -3.04 23.08 -4.43
C ASP A 179 -4.56 22.99 -4.31
N LEU A 180 -5.22 23.83 -3.51
CA LEU A 180 -6.69 23.95 -3.48
C LEU A 180 -7.25 24.37 -4.84
N ASN A 181 -6.65 25.37 -5.51
CA ASN A 181 -7.06 25.79 -6.84
C ASN A 181 -6.90 24.69 -7.90
N ARG A 182 -5.84 23.89 -7.83
CA ARG A 182 -5.62 22.73 -8.69
C ARG A 182 -6.71 21.68 -8.45
N CYS A 183 -6.96 21.32 -7.21
CA CYS A 183 -8.01 20.38 -6.82
C CYS A 183 -9.38 20.85 -7.32
N ALA A 184 -9.74 22.12 -7.12
CA ALA A 184 -10.99 22.71 -7.60
C ALA A 184 -11.14 22.61 -9.13
N SER A 185 -10.05 22.85 -9.86
CA SER A 185 -10.06 22.80 -11.34
C SER A 185 -10.31 21.37 -11.85
N ILE A 186 -9.73 20.37 -11.21
CA ILE A 186 -9.88 18.94 -11.57
C ILE A 186 -11.27 18.45 -11.15
N SER A 187 -11.68 18.70 -9.90
CA SER A 187 -12.95 18.20 -9.35
C SER A 187 -14.16 18.80 -10.08
N LYS A 188 -14.08 20.06 -10.51
CA LYS A 188 -15.14 20.72 -11.30
C LYS A 188 -15.45 19.99 -12.60
N ILE A 189 -14.47 19.35 -13.25
CA ILE A 189 -14.69 18.56 -14.47
C ILE A 189 -15.33 17.20 -14.13
N GLY A 190 -14.90 16.55 -13.04
CA GLY A 190 -15.42 15.26 -12.61
C GLY A 190 -16.83 15.31 -12.04
N HIS A 191 -17.26 16.49 -11.53
CA HIS A 191 -18.54 16.67 -10.85
C HIS A 191 -18.82 15.56 -9.82
N ASP A 192 -20.09 15.33 -9.47
CA ASP A 192 -20.55 14.34 -8.51
C ASP A 192 -20.32 12.86 -8.94
N LYS A 193 -19.80 12.65 -10.15
CA LYS A 193 -19.53 11.29 -10.67
C LYS A 193 -18.22 10.71 -10.19
N CYS A 194 -17.31 11.56 -9.70
CA CYS A 194 -15.97 11.15 -9.32
C CYS A 194 -15.74 11.31 -7.82
N PHE A 195 -14.88 10.43 -7.30
CA PHE A 195 -14.34 10.52 -5.96
C PHE A 195 -12.89 11.01 -6.05
N PHE A 196 -12.54 12.01 -5.25
CA PHE A 196 -11.21 12.57 -5.21
C PHE A 196 -10.60 12.46 -3.82
N SER A 197 -9.37 11.96 -3.73
CA SER A 197 -8.52 12.06 -2.56
C SER A 197 -7.32 12.96 -2.83
N ALA A 198 -6.85 13.67 -1.82
CA ALA A 198 -5.59 14.40 -1.85
C ALA A 198 -4.54 13.65 -1.04
N ASP A 199 -3.29 13.59 -1.53
CA ASP A 199 -2.18 12.94 -0.86
C ASP A 199 -0.96 13.87 -0.88
N ALA A 200 -0.55 14.32 0.31
CA ALA A 200 0.57 15.25 0.45
C ALA A 200 1.92 14.54 0.61
N ASN A 201 1.96 13.25 0.90
CA ASN A 201 3.19 12.51 1.20
C ASN A 201 4.14 13.30 2.11
N GLU A 202 3.62 13.81 3.24
CA GLU A 202 4.35 14.61 4.21
C GLU A 202 4.81 16.01 3.74
N GLY A 203 4.37 16.47 2.57
CA GLY A 203 4.97 17.60 1.85
C GLY A 203 4.57 18.99 2.34
N PHE A 204 3.47 19.13 3.08
CA PHE A 204 3.05 20.44 3.58
C PHE A 204 3.78 20.89 4.85
N SER A 205 3.85 22.22 5.03
CA SER A 205 4.05 22.83 6.34
C SER A 205 2.81 22.57 7.22
N HIS A 206 2.90 22.77 8.53
CA HIS A 206 1.73 22.65 9.41
C HIS A 206 0.64 23.66 9.04
N GLU A 207 1.03 24.90 8.72
CA GLU A 207 0.14 25.98 8.34
C GLU A 207 -0.60 25.69 7.03
N ASP A 208 0.13 25.26 6.00
CA ASP A 208 -0.47 24.88 4.70
C ASP A 208 -1.39 23.65 4.84
N ALA A 209 -0.96 22.65 5.60
CA ALA A 209 -1.81 21.47 5.85
C ALA A 209 -3.11 21.85 6.56
N ALA A 210 -3.03 22.78 7.53
CA ALA A 210 -4.19 23.28 8.25
C ALA A 210 -5.15 24.05 7.33
N GLU A 211 -4.61 24.91 6.46
CA GLU A 211 -5.42 25.64 5.47
C GLU A 211 -6.05 24.69 4.46
N PHE A 212 -5.27 23.76 3.91
CA PHE A 212 -5.78 22.75 2.97
C PHE A 212 -6.90 21.90 3.59
N ALA A 213 -6.68 21.37 4.80
CA ALA A 213 -7.64 20.51 5.51
C ALA A 213 -8.99 21.21 5.74
N LYS A 214 -8.97 22.49 6.12
CA LYS A 214 -10.20 23.29 6.32
C LYS A 214 -11.02 23.46 5.06
N ASN A 215 -10.37 23.61 3.91
CA ASN A 215 -11.02 23.96 2.64
C ASN A 215 -11.12 22.77 1.66
N ALA A 216 -10.61 21.59 2.03
CA ALA A 216 -10.55 20.40 1.15
C ALA A 216 -11.92 19.99 0.61
N LYS A 217 -12.97 20.02 1.45
CA LYS A 217 -14.34 19.67 1.04
C LYS A 217 -14.90 20.60 -0.01
N ASP A 218 -14.64 21.90 0.10
CA ASP A 218 -15.16 22.93 -0.80
C ASP A 218 -14.59 22.82 -2.22
N VAL A 219 -13.40 22.21 -2.35
CA VAL A 219 -12.75 21.90 -3.62
C VAL A 219 -12.99 20.47 -4.10
N GLY A 220 -13.94 19.75 -3.50
CA GLY A 220 -14.38 18.42 -3.93
C GLY A 220 -13.51 17.26 -3.48
N ILE A 221 -12.60 17.45 -2.52
CA ILE A 221 -11.81 16.38 -1.92
C ILE A 221 -12.66 15.61 -0.90
N SER A 222 -12.54 14.29 -0.91
CA SER A 222 -13.30 13.38 -0.04
C SER A 222 -12.49 12.87 1.16
N PHE A 223 -11.15 12.78 1.03
CA PHE A 223 -10.25 12.58 2.16
C PHE A 223 -8.83 13.10 1.87
N PHE A 224 -8.08 13.36 2.93
CA PHE A 224 -6.75 13.97 2.88
C PHE A 224 -5.70 13.06 3.53
N GLU A 225 -4.80 12.50 2.71
CA GLU A 225 -3.79 11.52 3.10
C GLU A 225 -2.46 12.21 3.43
N GLN A 226 -1.87 11.80 4.55
CA GLN A 226 -0.55 12.17 5.09
C GLN A 226 -0.17 13.64 4.90
N PRO A 227 -0.84 14.56 5.63
CA PRO A 227 -0.67 16.01 5.47
C PRO A 227 0.77 16.51 5.66
N ILE A 228 1.39 16.07 6.76
CA ILE A 228 2.73 16.46 7.24
C ILE A 228 3.49 15.23 7.71
N LYS A 229 4.74 15.41 8.15
CA LYS A 229 5.61 14.32 8.62
C LYS A 229 4.93 13.45 9.67
N ALA A 230 5.00 12.13 9.47
CA ALA A 230 4.40 11.13 10.36
C ALA A 230 4.91 11.23 11.81
N SER A 231 6.12 11.74 12.02
CA SER A 231 6.68 11.97 13.35
C SER A 231 5.98 13.10 14.16
N GLU A 232 5.24 13.99 13.47
CA GLU A 232 4.56 15.14 14.07
C GLU A 232 3.12 14.81 14.50
N LYS A 233 2.94 13.68 15.22
CA LYS A 233 1.63 13.11 15.56
C LYS A 233 0.67 14.10 16.21
N ASN A 234 1.14 14.94 17.13
CA ASN A 234 0.28 15.93 17.80
C ASN A 234 -0.29 16.95 16.81
N LYS A 235 0.52 17.45 15.89
CA LYS A 235 0.08 18.39 14.85
C LYS A 235 -0.88 17.73 13.86
N ILE A 236 -0.66 16.44 13.50
CA ILE A 236 -1.60 15.69 12.70
C ILE A 236 -2.94 15.56 13.39
N THR A 237 -2.95 15.30 14.70
CA THR A 237 -4.17 15.24 15.52
C THR A 237 -4.91 16.58 15.52
N GLU A 238 -4.19 17.70 15.65
CA GLU A 238 -4.78 19.04 15.54
C GLU A 238 -5.43 19.27 14.18
N ILE A 239 -4.71 18.96 13.08
CA ILE A 239 -5.24 19.08 11.72
C ILE A 239 -6.49 18.21 11.55
N THR A 240 -6.46 16.98 12.04
CA THR A 240 -7.59 16.04 11.96
C THR A 240 -8.83 16.59 12.67
N ALA A 241 -8.66 17.22 13.83
CA ALA A 241 -9.77 17.71 14.64
C ALA A 241 -10.61 18.80 13.96
N PHE A 242 -10.02 19.61 13.08
CA PHE A 242 -10.76 20.67 12.36
C PHE A 242 -10.83 20.47 10.85
N SER A 243 -10.34 19.35 10.36
CA SER A 243 -10.41 19.04 8.92
C SER A 243 -11.85 18.94 8.43
N SER A 244 -12.14 19.54 7.28
CA SER A 244 -13.46 19.45 6.62
C SER A 244 -13.72 18.08 5.99
N VAL A 245 -12.69 17.23 5.88
CA VAL A 245 -12.75 15.87 5.33
C VAL A 245 -11.98 14.91 6.24
N PRO A 246 -12.27 13.60 6.22
CA PRO A 246 -11.46 12.61 6.93
C PRO A 246 -9.99 12.70 6.53
N THR A 247 -9.10 12.59 7.53
CA THR A 247 -7.65 12.47 7.31
C THR A 247 -7.22 11.01 7.32
N CYS A 248 -6.08 10.70 6.69
CA CYS A 248 -5.56 9.35 6.56
C CYS A 248 -4.06 9.32 6.81
N SER A 249 -3.58 8.38 7.63
CA SER A 249 -2.15 8.11 7.81
C SER A 249 -1.65 7.09 6.79
N ASP A 250 -0.54 7.36 6.13
CA ASP A 250 0.20 6.43 5.26
C ASP A 250 1.61 6.18 5.81
N GLU A 251 2.51 7.15 5.71
CA GLU A 251 3.90 7.02 6.15
C GLU A 251 4.03 6.70 7.64
N GLY A 252 3.00 6.98 8.43
CA GLY A 252 2.95 6.67 9.86
C GLY A 252 2.47 5.26 10.22
N VAL A 253 2.21 4.37 9.25
CA VAL A 253 1.61 3.04 9.50
C VAL A 253 2.57 1.95 9.04
N HIS A 254 3.30 1.35 9.97
CA HIS A 254 4.24 0.26 9.71
C HIS A 254 3.99 -1.00 10.57
N SER A 255 3.13 -0.91 11.58
CA SER A 255 2.88 -2.02 12.52
C SER A 255 1.48 -1.94 13.12
N ILE A 256 1.04 -3.03 13.74
CA ILE A 256 -0.20 -3.06 14.52
C ILE A 256 -0.16 -2.05 15.70
N ASN A 257 1.02 -1.79 16.27
CA ASN A 257 1.16 -0.80 17.33
C ASN A 257 0.88 0.61 16.83
N ASP A 258 1.29 0.95 15.59
CA ASP A 258 0.96 2.24 14.98
C ASP A 258 -0.55 2.36 14.77
N VAL A 259 -1.21 1.29 14.32
CA VAL A 259 -2.67 1.25 14.13
C VAL A 259 -3.39 1.49 15.46
N ILE A 260 -2.97 0.82 16.53
CA ILE A 260 -3.54 0.98 17.88
C ILE A 260 -3.32 2.42 18.35
N GLU A 261 -2.11 2.94 18.23
CA GLU A 261 -1.82 4.32 18.67
C GLU A 261 -2.64 5.37 17.91
N ILE A 262 -2.77 5.20 16.57
CA ILE A 262 -3.56 6.10 15.74
C ILE A 262 -5.03 6.08 16.17
N GLY A 263 -5.57 4.90 16.45
CA GLY A 263 -6.95 4.73 16.92
C GLY A 263 -7.17 5.31 18.31
N ASP A 264 -6.35 4.94 19.26
CA ASP A 264 -6.48 5.36 20.67
C ASP A 264 -6.35 6.88 20.86
N LYS A 265 -5.45 7.50 20.08
CA LYS A 265 -5.21 8.95 20.14
C LYS A 265 -5.98 9.75 19.09
N SER A 266 -6.79 9.09 18.26
CA SER A 266 -7.52 9.73 17.15
C SER A 266 -6.61 10.61 16.26
N ILE A 267 -5.40 10.12 15.95
CA ILE A 267 -4.41 10.87 15.18
C ILE A 267 -4.93 11.19 13.77
N THR A 268 -5.54 10.20 13.11
CA THR A 268 -6.24 10.36 11.83
C THR A 268 -7.54 9.56 11.82
N SER A 269 -8.42 9.86 10.86
CA SER A 269 -9.71 9.18 10.70
C SER A 269 -9.62 7.83 9.98
N GLY A 270 -8.51 7.57 9.31
CA GLY A 270 -8.30 6.35 8.51
C GLY A 270 -6.82 6.02 8.31
N LEU A 271 -6.59 4.88 7.67
CA LEU A 271 -5.26 4.31 7.47
C LEU A 271 -5.08 3.89 6.00
N SER A 272 -3.89 4.11 5.45
CA SER A 272 -3.44 3.57 4.18
C SER A 272 -2.56 2.34 4.44
N LEU A 273 -3.11 1.16 4.18
CA LEU A 273 -2.43 -0.11 4.43
C LEU A 273 -1.67 -0.55 3.18
N LYS A 274 -0.39 -0.92 3.37
CA LYS A 274 0.47 -1.46 2.31
C LYS A 274 1.10 -2.75 2.80
N THR A 275 0.95 -3.83 2.05
CA THR A 275 1.47 -5.16 2.40
C THR A 275 2.98 -5.13 2.68
N ILE A 276 3.75 -4.39 1.88
CA ILE A 276 5.21 -4.27 2.07
C ILE A 276 5.61 -3.55 3.36
N LYS A 277 4.79 -2.64 3.89
CA LYS A 277 5.05 -1.97 5.18
C LYS A 277 4.68 -2.85 6.38
N LEU A 278 3.68 -3.71 6.21
CA LEU A 278 3.12 -4.51 7.29
C LEU A 278 3.73 -5.91 7.37
N GLY A 279 4.31 -6.41 6.27
CA GLY A 279 4.91 -7.74 6.20
C GLY A 279 4.04 -8.77 5.50
N GLY A 280 2.89 -8.35 4.94
CA GLY A 280 2.02 -9.20 4.14
C GLY A 280 0.55 -8.81 4.15
N ALA A 281 -0.28 -9.58 3.45
CA ALA A 281 -1.72 -9.37 3.37
C ALA A 281 -2.46 -9.88 4.64
N TYR A 282 -1.97 -10.96 5.25
CA TYR A 282 -2.49 -11.48 6.51
C TYR A 282 -2.23 -10.52 7.67
N GLU A 283 -1.07 -9.87 7.66
CA GLU A 283 -0.74 -8.82 8.62
C GLU A 283 -1.59 -7.55 8.45
N ALA A 284 -2.03 -7.28 7.21
CA ALA A 284 -2.87 -6.13 6.91
C ALA A 284 -4.35 -6.37 7.27
N TYR A 285 -4.76 -7.65 7.38
CA TYR A 285 -6.11 -8.08 7.73
C TYR A 285 -6.36 -8.05 9.23
#